data_04528f62314f3b007ed46696b91c9421
#
_entry.id   04528f62314f3b007ed46696b91c9421
#
_cell.length_a   1.000
_cell.length_b   1.000
_cell.length_c   1.000
_cell.angle_alpha   90.00
_cell.angle_beta   90.00
_cell.angle_gamma   90.00
#
_symmetry.space_group_name_H-M   'P 1'
#
loop_
_entity.id
_entity.type
_entity.pdbx_description
1 polymer ?
#
loop_
_entity_poly.entity_id
_entity_poly.type
_entity_poly.pdbx_seq_one_letter_code
_entity_poly.pdbx_strand_id
1 'polypeptide(L)'
;VVFFDGRNAYEAKIGKFKNAIVPDVDSSRDFIREIESGKYDHIKDKPVVTYCTGGIRCEILSAVMKKRGFNEVYQIDGGIVKYGERFGDEANWEGSLYIFDDRMAMDFSDKAKVIGECDKCSAPTKDFRNCNTASCHQLILLCDSCASLPSNLSCTHDQSRTHDSELVG
;
A
#
# COMPACT_ATOMS: atom_id res chain seq x y z
N VAL A 1 -17.92 3.87 -9.13
CA VAL A 1 -16.64 3.16 -9.30
C VAL A 1 -15.93 3.03 -7.96
N VAL A 2 -15.47 1.83 -7.65
CA VAL A 2 -14.76 1.54 -6.41
C VAL A 2 -13.28 1.33 -6.74
N PHE A 3 -12.40 2.15 -6.16
CA PHE A 3 -10.96 1.91 -6.26
C PHE A 3 -10.55 0.89 -5.20
N PHE A 4 -9.77 -0.09 -5.60
CA PHE A 4 -9.35 -1.18 -4.74
C PHE A 4 -7.83 -1.32 -4.79
N ASP A 5 -7.16 -1.04 -3.69
CA ASP A 5 -5.71 -1.06 -3.63
C ASP A 5 -5.20 -2.51 -3.61
N GLY A 6 -4.45 -2.88 -4.64
CA GLY A 6 -3.85 -4.21 -4.77
C GLY A 6 -2.45 -4.32 -4.19
N ARG A 7 -1.98 -3.27 -3.52
CA ARG A 7 -0.67 -3.26 -2.88
C ARG A 7 -0.76 -3.77 -1.45
N ASN A 8 0.40 -3.90 -0.82
CA ASN A 8 0.44 -4.16 0.62
C ASN A 8 -0.03 -2.93 1.40
N ALA A 9 -0.63 -3.15 2.57
CA ALA A 9 -1.24 -2.07 3.33
C ALA A 9 -0.26 -0.94 3.68
N TYR A 10 1.01 -1.25 3.96
CA TYR A 10 1.98 -0.22 4.33
C TYR A 10 2.23 0.78 3.19
N GLU A 11 2.13 0.36 1.92
CA GLU A 11 2.32 1.26 0.78
C GLU A 11 1.24 2.34 0.74
N ALA A 12 0.02 2.01 1.15
CA ALA A 12 -1.10 2.93 1.17
C ALA A 12 -1.03 3.97 2.29
N LYS A 13 -0.20 3.75 3.30
CA LYS A 13 -0.06 4.71 4.41
C LYS A 13 0.44 6.07 3.95
N ILE A 14 1.26 6.12 2.90
CA ILE A 14 1.82 7.37 2.40
C ILE A 14 1.18 7.87 1.11
N GLY A 15 0.37 7.05 0.46
CA GLY A 15 -0.30 7.49 -0.76
C GLY A 15 -1.30 6.45 -1.27
N LYS A 16 -2.45 6.92 -1.74
CA LYS A 16 -3.51 6.08 -2.26
C LYS A 16 -4.48 6.91 -3.10
N PHE A 17 -5.34 6.25 -3.84
CA PHE A 17 -6.47 6.93 -4.47
C PHE A 17 -7.49 7.34 -3.41
N LYS A 18 -8.11 8.48 -3.61
CA LYS A 18 -9.16 8.99 -2.71
C LYS A 18 -10.28 7.97 -2.59
N ASN A 19 -10.72 7.72 -1.35
CA ASN A 19 -11.80 6.80 -1.03
C ASN A 19 -11.55 5.34 -1.45
N ALA A 20 -10.31 4.96 -1.70
CA ALA A 20 -9.98 3.58 -2.06
C ALA A 20 -10.19 2.63 -0.90
N ILE A 21 -10.63 1.41 -1.21
CA ILE A 21 -10.60 0.31 -0.26
C ILE A 21 -9.15 -0.18 -0.16
N VAL A 22 -8.61 -0.22 1.05
CA VAL A 22 -7.25 -0.67 1.32
C VAL A 22 -7.32 -1.89 2.24
N PRO A 23 -7.22 -3.11 1.68
CA PRO A 23 -7.18 -4.31 2.51
C PRO A 23 -5.97 -4.31 3.43
N ASP A 24 -6.13 -4.79 4.66
CA ASP A 24 -5.02 -4.90 5.62
C ASP A 24 -4.23 -6.18 5.33
N VAL A 25 -3.39 -6.11 4.31
CA VAL A 25 -2.61 -7.26 3.84
C VAL A 25 -1.14 -6.89 3.67
N ASP A 26 -0.27 -7.87 3.87
CA ASP A 26 1.18 -7.72 3.72
C ASP A 26 1.74 -8.52 2.54
N SER A 27 0.90 -9.28 1.84
CA SER A 27 1.33 -10.09 0.70
C SER A 27 0.17 -10.34 -0.26
N SER A 28 0.50 -10.80 -1.48
CA SER A 28 -0.51 -11.19 -2.46
C SER A 28 -1.34 -12.38 -1.99
N ARG A 29 -0.74 -13.29 -1.23
CA ARG A 29 -1.44 -14.44 -0.66
C ARG A 29 -2.52 -13.99 0.33
N ASP A 30 -2.19 -13.03 1.19
CA ASP A 30 -3.16 -12.46 2.13
C ASP A 30 -4.29 -11.77 1.40
N PHE A 31 -3.98 -11.06 0.31
CA PHE A 31 -5.00 -10.41 -0.52
C PHE A 31 -5.98 -11.44 -1.10
N ILE A 32 -5.46 -12.56 -1.61
CA ILE A 32 -6.30 -13.63 -2.16
C ILE A 32 -7.23 -14.19 -1.08
N ARG A 33 -6.71 -14.42 0.12
CA ARG A 33 -7.52 -14.87 1.26
C ARG A 33 -8.63 -13.89 1.62
N GLU A 34 -8.33 -12.59 1.60
CA GLU A 34 -9.32 -11.55 1.87
C GLU A 34 -10.46 -11.58 0.86
N ILE A 35 -10.14 -11.71 -0.43
CA ILE A 35 -11.17 -11.80 -1.47
C ILE A 35 -12.00 -13.08 -1.33
N GLU A 36 -11.35 -14.21 -1.09
CA GLU A 36 -12.02 -15.50 -0.97
C GLU A 36 -12.85 -15.64 0.31
N SER A 37 -12.56 -14.83 1.33
CA SER A 37 -13.30 -14.84 2.59
C SER A 37 -14.74 -14.33 2.47
N GLY A 38 -15.06 -13.63 1.38
CA GLY A 38 -16.36 -13.02 1.19
C GLY A 38 -16.52 -11.63 1.79
N LYS A 39 -15.48 -11.09 2.40
CA LYS A 39 -15.48 -9.79 3.05
C LYS A 39 -15.88 -8.65 2.11
N TYR A 40 -15.57 -8.78 0.82
CA TYR A 40 -15.83 -7.76 -0.19
C TYR A 40 -16.97 -8.12 -1.14
N ASP A 41 -17.74 -9.16 -0.84
CA ASP A 41 -18.84 -9.60 -1.71
C ASP A 41 -19.91 -8.52 -1.89
N HIS A 42 -20.03 -7.59 -0.96
CA HIS A 42 -21.01 -6.50 -1.03
C HIS A 42 -20.73 -5.49 -2.17
N ILE A 43 -19.58 -5.51 -2.77
CA ILE A 43 -19.22 -4.62 -3.91
C ILE A 43 -19.15 -5.37 -5.23
N LYS A 44 -19.53 -6.64 -5.28
CA LYS A 44 -19.47 -7.46 -6.51
C LYS A 44 -20.22 -6.86 -7.69
N ASP A 45 -21.31 -6.16 -7.43
CA ASP A 45 -22.17 -5.58 -8.46
C ASP A 45 -21.70 -4.18 -8.92
N LYS A 46 -20.64 -3.67 -8.32
CA LYS A 46 -20.11 -2.34 -8.64
C LYS A 46 -18.88 -2.47 -9.53
N PRO A 47 -18.63 -1.50 -10.43
CA PRO A 47 -17.36 -1.43 -11.14
C PRO A 47 -16.20 -1.24 -10.15
N VAL A 48 -15.22 -2.13 -10.19
CA VAL A 48 -14.05 -2.10 -9.33
C VAL A 48 -12.81 -1.86 -10.18
N VAL A 49 -12.02 -0.88 -9.79
CA VAL A 49 -10.74 -0.58 -10.43
C VAL A 49 -9.63 -0.95 -9.45
N THR A 50 -8.88 -1.99 -9.76
CA THR A 50 -7.72 -2.37 -8.97
C THR A 50 -6.50 -1.60 -9.44
N TYR A 51 -5.57 -1.36 -8.53
CA TYR A 51 -4.32 -0.70 -8.86
C TYR A 51 -3.16 -1.19 -8.02
N CYS A 52 -1.97 -1.11 -8.58
CA CYS A 52 -0.71 -1.31 -7.88
C CYS A 52 0.33 -0.40 -8.54
N THR A 53 1.58 -0.46 -8.10
CA THR A 53 2.61 0.48 -8.57
C THR A 53 2.81 0.40 -10.08
N GLY A 54 3.08 -0.78 -10.64
CA GLY A 54 3.33 -0.96 -12.06
C GLY A 54 2.32 -1.82 -12.81
N GLY A 55 1.27 -2.29 -12.15
CA GLY A 55 0.21 -3.09 -12.77
C GLY A 55 0.40 -4.60 -12.70
N ILE A 56 1.57 -5.10 -12.37
CA ILE A 56 1.89 -6.53 -12.42
C ILE A 56 1.08 -7.33 -11.39
N ARG A 57 1.00 -6.84 -10.16
CA ARG A 57 0.27 -7.52 -9.08
C ARG A 57 -1.22 -7.61 -9.38
N CYS A 58 -1.77 -6.61 -10.05
CA CYS A 58 -3.20 -6.53 -10.32
C CYS A 58 -3.71 -7.54 -11.33
N GLU A 59 -2.85 -8.10 -12.19
CA GLU A 59 -3.27 -9.13 -13.12
C GLU A 59 -3.79 -10.36 -12.38
N ILE A 60 -3.06 -10.82 -11.38
CA ILE A 60 -3.44 -11.97 -10.55
C ILE A 60 -4.67 -11.62 -9.71
N LEU A 61 -4.66 -10.45 -9.08
CA LEU A 61 -5.72 -10.04 -8.16
C LEU A 61 -7.06 -9.85 -8.89
N SER A 62 -7.03 -9.27 -10.08
CA SER A 62 -8.23 -9.11 -10.90
C SER A 62 -8.80 -10.46 -11.33
N ALA A 63 -7.95 -11.41 -11.66
CA ALA A 63 -8.38 -12.76 -12.01
C ALA A 63 -9.08 -13.46 -10.83
N VAL A 64 -8.52 -13.32 -9.63
CA VAL A 64 -9.13 -13.87 -8.40
C VAL A 64 -10.49 -13.25 -8.14
N MET A 65 -10.62 -11.94 -8.28
CA MET A 65 -11.90 -11.24 -8.09
C MET A 65 -12.95 -11.68 -9.10
N LYS A 66 -12.58 -11.80 -10.37
CA LYS A 66 -13.50 -12.28 -11.41
C LYS A 66 -13.95 -13.72 -11.14
N LYS A 67 -13.03 -14.58 -10.69
CA LYS A 67 -13.36 -15.94 -10.33
C LYS A 67 -14.31 -16.02 -9.14
N ARG A 68 -14.20 -15.08 -8.20
CA ARG A 68 -15.11 -14.97 -7.06
C ARG A 68 -16.50 -14.47 -7.44
N GLY A 69 -16.66 -13.92 -8.64
CA GLY A 69 -17.95 -13.47 -9.15
C GLY A 69 -18.14 -11.96 -9.20
N PHE A 70 -17.06 -11.21 -9.15
CA PHE A 70 -17.11 -9.76 -9.36
C PHE A 70 -17.43 -9.48 -10.83
N ASN A 71 -18.49 -8.73 -11.09
CA ASN A 71 -19.01 -8.53 -12.44
C ASN A 71 -18.11 -7.68 -13.33
N GLU A 72 -17.61 -6.58 -12.79
CA GLU A 72 -16.79 -5.63 -13.54
C GLU A 72 -15.51 -5.32 -12.76
N VAL A 73 -14.39 -5.85 -13.23
CA VAL A 73 -13.08 -5.61 -12.63
C VAL A 73 -12.15 -5.06 -13.69
N TYR A 74 -11.63 -3.88 -13.42
CA TYR A 74 -10.71 -3.17 -14.31
C TYR A 74 -9.37 -2.96 -13.61
N GLN A 75 -8.35 -2.65 -14.38
CA GLN A 75 -7.03 -2.29 -13.87
C GLN A 75 -6.64 -0.94 -14.43
N ILE A 76 -5.87 -0.16 -13.65
CA ILE A 76 -5.23 1.03 -14.18
C ILE A 76 -4.06 0.59 -15.05
N ASP A 77 -4.12 0.90 -16.35
CA ASP A 77 -3.09 0.50 -17.31
C ASP A 77 -1.74 1.11 -16.94
N GLY A 78 -0.74 0.24 -16.72
CA GLY A 78 0.58 0.65 -16.28
C GLY A 78 0.67 1.06 -14.81
N GLY A 79 -0.42 0.90 -14.05
CA GLY A 79 -0.47 1.17 -12.63
C GLY A 79 -0.36 2.63 -12.24
N ILE A 80 -0.05 2.87 -10.98
CA ILE A 80 0.03 4.22 -10.41
C ILE A 80 1.12 5.06 -11.09
N VAL A 81 2.23 4.44 -11.48
CA VAL A 81 3.35 5.16 -12.11
C VAL A 81 2.89 5.87 -13.36
N LYS A 82 2.23 5.16 -14.28
CA LYS A 82 1.71 5.78 -15.51
C LYS A 82 0.59 6.78 -15.23
N TYR A 83 -0.27 6.48 -14.27
CA TYR A 83 -1.31 7.41 -13.86
C TYR A 83 -0.71 8.74 -13.39
N GLY A 84 0.31 8.67 -12.52
CA GLY A 84 0.99 9.86 -12.00
C GLY A 84 1.70 10.67 -13.06
N GLU A 85 2.31 10.01 -14.05
CA GLU A 85 2.96 10.69 -15.18
C GLU A 85 1.97 11.53 -15.98
N ARG A 86 0.73 11.06 -16.09
CA ARG A 86 -0.31 11.73 -16.90
C ARG A 86 -1.13 12.75 -16.11
N PHE A 87 -1.52 12.43 -14.89
CA PHE A 87 -2.47 13.22 -14.11
C PHE A 87 -1.87 13.85 -12.84
N GLY A 88 -0.69 13.40 -12.42
CA GLY A 88 -0.08 13.87 -11.18
C GLY A 88 -0.92 13.53 -9.95
N ASP A 89 -0.92 14.43 -8.98
CA ASP A 89 -1.64 14.28 -7.72
C ASP A 89 -2.81 15.26 -7.59
N GLU A 90 -3.22 15.88 -8.67
CA GLU A 90 -4.29 16.88 -8.67
C GLU A 90 -5.68 16.28 -8.89
N ALA A 91 -5.77 15.04 -9.36
CA ALA A 91 -7.05 14.38 -9.64
C ALA A 91 -7.45 13.47 -8.48
N ASN A 92 -7.38 12.16 -8.64
CA ASN A 92 -7.88 11.19 -7.66
C ASN A 92 -6.80 10.62 -6.74
N TRP A 93 -5.53 10.86 -7.04
CA TRP A 93 -4.42 10.39 -6.20
C TRP A 93 -4.14 11.37 -5.07
N GLU A 94 -3.86 10.85 -3.87
CA GLU A 94 -3.41 11.66 -2.75
C GLU A 94 -2.15 11.06 -2.13
N GLY A 95 -1.21 11.93 -1.75
CA GLY A 95 0.02 11.54 -1.07
C GLY A 95 1.16 11.21 -2.00
N SER A 96 2.09 10.41 -1.48
CA SER A 96 3.31 9.98 -2.17
C SER A 96 3.19 8.54 -2.61
N LEU A 97 3.92 8.17 -3.65
CA LEU A 97 3.96 6.77 -4.12
C LEU A 97 5.11 6.04 -3.45
N TYR A 98 4.82 4.92 -2.78
CA TYR A 98 5.87 4.02 -2.29
C TYR A 98 6.55 3.33 -3.47
N ILE A 99 7.87 3.33 -3.49
CA ILE A 99 8.67 2.68 -4.52
C ILE A 99 9.71 1.75 -3.88
N PHE A 100 10.08 0.70 -4.62
CA PHE A 100 10.98 -0.35 -4.11
C PHE A 100 12.44 -0.03 -4.46
N ASP A 101 12.93 1.15 -4.04
CA ASP A 101 14.33 1.53 -4.15
C ASP A 101 14.76 2.29 -2.89
N ASP A 102 15.99 2.79 -2.85
CA ASP A 102 16.56 3.45 -1.67
C ASP A 102 15.78 4.70 -1.22
N ARG A 103 15.05 5.33 -2.12
CA ARG A 103 14.23 6.51 -1.80
C ARG A 103 12.97 6.16 -1.04
N MET A 104 12.43 4.96 -1.24
CA MET A 104 11.19 4.43 -0.65
C MET A 104 9.91 5.23 -0.96
N ALA A 105 10.02 6.43 -1.49
CA ALA A 105 8.87 7.25 -1.85
C ALA A 105 9.22 8.25 -2.95
N MET A 106 8.22 8.58 -3.77
CA MET A 106 8.31 9.65 -4.74
C MET A 106 7.03 10.47 -4.75
N ASP A 107 7.15 11.74 -5.06
CA ASP A 107 6.01 12.64 -5.23
C ASP A 107 5.81 12.94 -6.71
N PHE A 108 4.55 13.08 -7.13
CA PHE A 108 4.25 13.45 -8.52
C PHE A 108 4.40 14.94 -8.78
N SER A 109 4.34 15.77 -7.72
CA SER A 109 4.54 17.22 -7.84
C SER A 109 4.94 17.81 -6.47
N ASP A 110 5.29 19.10 -6.48
CA ASP A 110 5.57 19.85 -5.25
C ASP A 110 4.32 20.04 -4.37
N LYS A 111 3.14 19.76 -4.93
CA LYS A 111 1.86 19.89 -4.22
C LYS A 111 1.42 18.59 -3.54
N ALA A 112 2.22 17.55 -3.59
CA ALA A 112 1.89 16.28 -2.96
C ALA A 112 1.62 16.44 -1.46
N LYS A 113 0.52 15.88 -0.99
CA LYS A 113 0.14 15.93 0.42
C LYS A 113 0.86 14.84 1.19
N VAL A 114 1.25 15.14 2.42
CA VAL A 114 1.78 14.13 3.34
C VAL A 114 0.61 13.55 4.13
N ILE A 115 0.14 12.38 3.74
CA ILE A 115 -1.00 11.73 4.40
C ILE A 115 -0.58 10.68 5.43
N GLY A 116 0.70 10.26 5.40
CA GLY A 116 1.23 9.32 6.37
C GLY A 116 1.45 9.95 7.73
N GLU A 117 1.43 9.13 8.76
CA GLU A 117 1.64 9.58 10.15
C GLU A 117 2.72 8.72 10.80
N CYS A 118 3.57 9.40 11.58
CA CYS A 118 4.60 8.72 12.37
C CYS A 118 4.00 7.69 13.31
N ASP A 119 4.54 6.48 13.30
CA ASP A 119 4.04 5.38 14.14
C ASP A 119 4.22 5.66 15.64
N LYS A 120 5.06 6.62 16.03
CA LYS A 120 5.33 6.94 17.43
C LYS A 120 4.60 8.20 17.91
N CYS A 121 4.67 9.29 17.16
CA CYS A 121 4.10 10.57 17.60
C CYS A 121 2.95 11.08 16.73
N SER A 122 2.59 10.38 15.68
CA SER A 122 1.51 10.74 14.74
C SER A 122 1.75 12.02 13.94
N ALA A 123 2.96 12.57 13.96
CA ALA A 123 3.30 13.71 13.11
C ALA A 123 3.26 13.32 11.65
N PRO A 124 2.85 14.23 10.74
CA PRO A 124 2.84 13.91 9.32
C PRO A 124 4.23 13.52 8.81
N THR A 125 4.34 12.38 8.13
CA THR A 125 5.58 11.93 7.52
C THR A 125 5.31 10.91 6.43
N LYS A 126 6.20 10.84 5.44
CA LYS A 126 6.20 9.81 4.41
C LYS A 126 7.48 8.95 4.49
N ASP A 127 8.29 9.13 5.53
CA ASP A 127 9.60 8.52 5.64
C ASP A 127 9.53 7.16 6.31
N PHE A 128 9.66 6.10 5.51
CA PHE A 128 9.83 4.75 6.04
C PHE A 128 11.27 4.52 6.47
N ARG A 129 11.45 3.83 7.58
CA ARG A 129 12.76 3.47 8.14
C ARG A 129 12.82 1.97 8.32
N ASN A 130 14.01 1.40 8.13
CA ASN A 130 14.22 -0.01 8.40
C ASN A 130 14.40 -0.23 9.90
N CYS A 131 13.85 -1.34 10.42
CA CYS A 131 14.13 -1.77 11.78
C CYS A 131 15.63 -2.05 11.91
N ASN A 132 16.26 -1.60 13.01
CA ASN A 132 17.69 -1.78 13.24
C ASN A 132 18.07 -3.17 13.75
N THR A 133 17.10 -4.03 13.98
CA THR A 133 17.35 -5.44 14.35
C THR A 133 17.67 -6.22 13.08
N ALA A 134 18.82 -6.89 13.03
CA ALA A 134 19.33 -7.53 11.81
C ALA A 134 18.39 -8.58 11.21
N SER A 135 17.65 -9.30 12.02
CA SER A 135 16.72 -10.34 11.57
C SER A 135 15.32 -9.81 11.24
N CYS A 136 15.06 -8.52 11.47
CA CYS A 136 13.75 -7.91 11.25
C CYS A 136 13.74 -7.16 9.92
N HIS A 137 12.75 -7.44 9.08
CA HIS A 137 12.59 -6.78 7.79
C HIS A 137 11.42 -5.79 7.77
N GLN A 138 10.89 -5.45 8.94
CA GLN A 138 9.75 -4.56 9.08
C GLN A 138 10.13 -3.11 8.76
N LEU A 139 9.30 -2.44 7.98
CA LEU A 139 9.43 -1.00 7.75
C LEU A 139 8.62 -0.26 8.81
N ILE A 140 9.19 0.85 9.29
CA ILE A 140 8.58 1.69 10.33
C ILE A 140 8.43 3.08 9.75
N LEU A 141 7.25 3.67 9.87
CA LEU A 141 7.00 5.04 9.42
C LEU A 141 7.31 5.99 10.57
N LEU A 142 8.40 6.75 10.46
CA LEU A 142 8.87 7.64 11.52
C LEU A 142 9.26 9.01 10.97
N CYS A 143 8.84 10.07 11.68
CA CYS A 143 9.34 11.40 11.40
C CYS A 143 10.81 11.53 11.83
N ASP A 144 11.48 12.60 11.37
CA ASP A 144 12.90 12.79 11.66
C ASP A 144 13.20 12.84 13.15
N SER A 145 12.35 13.50 13.94
CA SER A 145 12.53 13.61 15.38
C SER A 145 12.49 12.25 16.07
N CYS A 146 11.52 11.41 15.74
CA CYS A 146 11.40 10.08 16.33
C CYS A 146 12.50 9.13 15.82
N ALA A 147 12.89 9.25 14.57
CA ALA A 147 13.96 8.43 14.00
C ALA A 147 15.33 8.74 14.58
N SER A 148 15.52 9.92 15.18
CA SER A 148 16.78 10.28 15.86
C SER A 148 17.01 9.49 17.14
N LEU A 149 15.99 8.81 17.67
CA LEU A 149 16.09 7.96 18.85
C LEU A 149 16.24 6.50 18.42
N PRO A 150 17.42 5.88 18.63
CA PRO A 150 17.66 4.50 18.18
C PRO A 150 16.65 3.48 18.73
N SER A 151 16.12 3.70 19.92
CA SER A 151 15.13 2.82 20.52
C SER A 151 13.84 2.74 19.70
N ASN A 152 13.49 3.76 18.93
CA ASN A 152 12.31 3.76 18.09
C ASN A 152 12.49 2.91 16.82
N LEU A 153 13.73 2.59 16.48
CA LEU A 153 14.08 1.75 15.34
C LEU A 153 14.28 0.27 15.73
N SER A 154 14.11 -0.07 17.01
CA SER A 154 14.25 -1.44 17.47
C SER A 154 12.94 -2.23 17.36
N CYS A 155 13.02 -3.55 17.48
CA CYS A 155 11.86 -4.45 17.35
C CYS A 155 10.89 -4.34 18.53
N THR A 156 10.13 -3.24 18.57
CA THR A 156 8.99 -3.07 19.48
C THR A 156 7.65 -3.21 18.77
N HIS A 157 7.69 -3.42 17.46
CA HIS A 157 6.50 -3.60 16.63
C HIS A 157 6.10 -5.08 16.56
N ASP A 158 4.97 -5.38 15.95
CA ASP A 158 4.43 -6.73 15.87
C ASP A 158 5.34 -7.66 15.06
N GLN A 159 5.94 -8.63 15.70
CA GLN A 159 6.83 -9.63 15.12
C GLN A 159 6.08 -10.67 14.26
N SER A 160 4.80 -10.87 14.50
CA SER A 160 4.03 -11.89 13.78
C SER A 160 3.96 -11.61 12.27
N ARG A 161 3.90 -10.35 11.88
CA ARG A 161 3.89 -9.95 10.46
C ARG A 161 5.20 -10.28 9.77
N THR A 162 6.32 -10.07 10.43
CA THR A 162 7.63 -10.41 9.91
C THR A 162 7.74 -11.91 9.64
N HIS A 163 7.27 -12.71 10.58
CA HIS A 163 7.27 -14.16 10.44
C HIS A 163 6.43 -14.63 9.25
N ASP A 164 5.24 -14.09 9.08
CA ASP A 164 4.37 -14.41 7.95
C ASP A 164 5.02 -14.05 6.62
N SER A 165 5.72 -12.93 6.56
CA SER A 165 6.44 -12.51 5.35
C SER A 165 7.55 -13.48 4.97
N GLU A 166 8.26 -14.04 5.95
CA GLU A 166 9.30 -15.05 5.71
C GLU A 166 8.73 -16.33 5.12
N LEU A 167 7.54 -16.73 5.56
CA LEU A 167 6.88 -17.93 5.04
C LEU A 167 6.41 -17.77 3.60
N VAL A 168 6.12 -16.56 3.19
CA VAL A 168 5.64 -16.24 1.83
C VAL A 168 6.80 -16.04 0.86
N GLY A 169 7.90 -15.54 1.36
CA GLY A 169 9.10 -15.32 0.58
C GLY A 169 9.79 -16.61 0.25
#